data_291646e03eb5ba0bd0224c4db5423187
#
_entry.id   291646e03eb5ba0bd0224c4db5423187
#
_cell.length_a   1.000
_cell.length_b   1.000
_cell.length_c   1.000
_cell.angle_alpha   90.00
_cell.angle_beta   90.00
_cell.angle_gamma   90.00
#
_symmetry.space_group_name_H-M   'P 1'
#
loop_
_entity.id
_entity.type
_entity.pdbx_description
1 polymer ?
#
loop_
_entity_poly.entity_id
_entity_poly.type
_entity_poly.pdbx_seq_one_letter_code
_entity_poly.pdbx_strand_id
1 'polypeptide(L)'
;MKIIKLMALVAIFMPLLFSCSGGSSSSGMFGSLPDKYGKFVEEKAKIEKEAENIKSEAEKKELIEKSEKLNKEWKVKIEQSAKELDGKPIEIAECQFSVTSPISLEFKDFHSEARPIPSFKVNGEAKAAADINTDVDYVMNQEPVNIVGYDAEGKQINKNRIGHIAVENVDGKIFIKADTPIQFDSVIFNESDLESDKNVKSFKLELLRAK
;
A
#
# COMPACT_ATOMS: atom_id res chain seq x y z
N MET A 1 -12.65 -54.96 49.19
CA MET A 1 -13.27 -54.31 48.03
C MET A 1 -13.10 -52.81 48.18
N LYS A 2 -12.19 -52.18 47.43
CA LYS A 2 -11.99 -50.75 47.39
C LYS A 2 -12.22 -50.27 45.95
N ILE A 3 -13.24 -49.46 45.81
CA ILE A 3 -13.64 -48.86 44.53
C ILE A 3 -12.76 -47.62 44.29
N ILE A 4 -11.92 -47.68 43.26
CA ILE A 4 -11.11 -46.57 42.83
C ILE A 4 -11.99 -45.70 41.89
N LYS A 5 -12.30 -44.48 42.33
CA LYS A 5 -12.96 -43.47 41.51
C LYS A 5 -11.93 -42.83 40.56
N LEU A 6 -12.10 -43.09 39.28
CA LEU A 6 -11.36 -42.44 38.20
C LEU A 6 -12.00 -41.05 37.97
N MET A 7 -11.29 -39.98 38.37
CA MET A 7 -11.64 -38.63 38.01
C MET A 7 -11.12 -38.33 36.61
N ALA A 8 -11.99 -38.20 35.65
CA ALA A 8 -11.68 -37.70 34.33
C ALA A 8 -11.56 -36.17 34.39
N LEU A 9 -10.32 -35.68 34.16
CA LEU A 9 -10.01 -34.26 34.03
C LEU A 9 -10.43 -33.81 32.62
N VAL A 10 -11.58 -33.18 32.52
CA VAL A 10 -12.01 -32.53 31.27
C VAL A 10 -11.32 -31.17 31.19
N ALA A 11 -10.26 -31.11 30.37
CA ALA A 11 -9.64 -29.85 30.01
C ALA A 11 -10.58 -29.11 29.04
N ILE A 12 -11.26 -28.10 29.54
CA ILE A 12 -12.05 -27.19 28.72
C ILE A 12 -11.06 -26.25 28.01
N PHE A 13 -10.82 -26.55 26.74
CA PHE A 13 -10.18 -25.60 25.83
C PHE A 13 -11.20 -24.49 25.53
N MET A 14 -11.09 -23.35 26.21
CA MET A 14 -11.76 -22.12 25.78
C MET A 14 -10.99 -21.56 24.60
N PRO A 15 -11.59 -21.44 23.42
CA PRO A 15 -11.03 -20.59 22.38
C PRO A 15 -11.11 -19.15 22.88
N LEU A 16 -9.97 -18.51 23.07
CA LEU A 16 -9.86 -17.07 23.22
C LEU A 16 -10.37 -16.44 21.92
N LEU A 17 -11.66 -16.12 21.92
CA LEU A 17 -12.23 -15.20 20.95
C LEU A 17 -11.59 -13.83 21.22
N PHE A 18 -10.53 -13.50 20.50
CA PHE A 18 -10.15 -12.12 20.34
C PHE A 18 -11.29 -11.39 19.63
N SER A 19 -12.15 -10.80 20.44
CA SER A 19 -13.12 -9.82 19.99
C SER A 19 -12.32 -8.60 19.52
N CYS A 20 -12.03 -8.53 18.23
CA CYS A 20 -11.64 -7.27 17.58
C CYS A 20 -12.84 -6.34 17.67
N SER A 21 -12.81 -5.45 18.67
CA SER A 21 -13.71 -4.30 18.74
C SER A 21 -13.56 -3.48 17.47
N GLY A 22 -14.69 -3.28 16.78
CA GLY A 22 -14.78 -2.60 15.52
C GLY A 22 -14.30 -1.15 15.57
N GLY A 23 -13.13 -0.92 14.97
CA GLY A 23 -12.84 0.31 14.29
C GLY A 23 -13.09 0.05 12.80
N SER A 24 -13.73 0.95 12.09
CA SER A 24 -13.85 0.91 10.64
C SER A 24 -12.44 1.04 10.05
N SER A 25 -11.74 -0.07 9.97
CA SER A 25 -10.44 -0.12 9.29
C SER A 25 -10.73 0.03 7.80
N SER A 26 -10.36 1.18 7.24
CA SER A 26 -10.14 1.27 5.80
C SER A 26 -9.23 0.10 5.44
N SER A 27 -9.72 -0.79 4.59
CA SER A 27 -9.03 -2.04 4.27
C SER A 27 -7.82 -1.86 3.36
N GLY A 28 -7.59 -0.65 2.85
CA GLY A 28 -6.51 -0.33 1.92
C GLY A 28 -5.15 -0.08 2.57
N MET A 29 -4.11 -0.15 1.76
CA MET A 29 -2.72 0.07 2.16
C MET A 29 -2.48 1.48 2.73
N PHE A 30 -3.22 2.46 2.26
CA PHE A 30 -3.08 3.87 2.62
C PHE A 30 -4.07 4.36 3.70
N GLY A 31 -4.84 3.46 4.29
CA GLY A 31 -5.71 3.77 5.43
C GLY A 31 -6.71 4.91 5.15
N SER A 32 -6.70 5.95 5.97
CA SER A 32 -7.59 7.13 5.82
C SER A 32 -7.08 8.18 4.82
N LEU A 33 -5.86 7.98 4.30
CA LEU A 33 -5.21 8.95 3.40
C LEU A 33 -6.03 9.23 2.12
N PRO A 34 -6.63 8.22 1.44
CA PRO A 34 -7.46 8.45 0.26
C PRO A 34 -8.62 9.42 0.51
N ASP A 35 -9.32 9.31 1.64
CA ASP A 35 -10.44 10.19 1.97
C ASP A 35 -9.99 11.64 2.21
N LYS A 36 -8.85 11.82 2.86
CA LYS A 36 -8.31 13.16 3.11
C LYS A 36 -7.80 13.80 1.83
N TYR A 37 -7.09 13.02 1.02
CA TYR A 37 -6.58 13.51 -0.24
C TYR A 37 -7.72 13.86 -1.22
N GLY A 38 -8.77 13.05 -1.28
CA GLY A 38 -9.97 13.34 -2.07
C GLY A 38 -10.61 14.68 -1.72
N LYS A 39 -10.75 15.00 -0.43
CA LYS A 39 -11.24 16.32 0.02
C LYS A 39 -10.34 17.48 -0.42
N PHE A 40 -9.03 17.29 -0.36
CA PHE A 40 -8.07 18.27 -0.88
C PHE A 40 -8.32 18.54 -2.39
N VAL A 41 -8.46 17.48 -3.18
CA VAL A 41 -8.73 17.59 -4.62
C VAL A 41 -10.04 18.32 -4.89
N GLU A 42 -11.10 18.02 -4.14
CA GLU A 42 -12.40 18.71 -4.26
C GLU A 42 -12.31 20.21 -3.93
N GLU A 43 -11.61 20.57 -2.85
CA GLU A 43 -11.43 21.97 -2.49
C GLU A 43 -10.56 22.72 -3.51
N LYS A 44 -9.52 22.07 -4.03
CA LYS A 44 -8.67 22.62 -5.08
C LYS A 44 -9.43 22.86 -6.38
N ALA A 45 -10.29 21.92 -6.79
CA ALA A 45 -11.11 22.04 -7.98
C ALA A 45 -12.07 23.25 -7.91
N LYS A 46 -12.53 23.64 -6.70
CA LYS A 46 -13.33 24.87 -6.53
C LYS A 46 -12.52 26.13 -6.85
N ILE A 47 -11.26 26.18 -6.38
CA ILE A 47 -10.35 27.29 -6.67
C ILE A 47 -10.03 27.34 -8.18
N GLU A 48 -9.81 26.20 -8.81
CA GLU A 48 -9.56 26.11 -10.25
C GLU A 48 -10.76 26.62 -11.08
N LYS A 49 -11.99 26.33 -10.68
CA LYS A 49 -13.20 26.90 -11.31
C LYS A 49 -13.33 28.41 -11.11
N GLU A 50 -12.93 28.93 -9.96
CA GLU A 50 -12.89 30.39 -9.74
C GLU A 50 -11.89 31.02 -10.71
N ALA A 51 -10.77 30.34 -11.04
CA ALA A 51 -9.76 30.82 -11.98
C ALA A 51 -10.27 31.04 -13.40
N GLU A 52 -11.26 30.26 -13.86
CA GLU A 52 -11.85 30.40 -15.18
C GLU A 52 -12.57 31.74 -15.38
N ASN A 53 -12.96 32.43 -14.31
CA ASN A 53 -13.73 33.66 -14.32
C ASN A 53 -12.92 34.92 -13.99
N ILE A 54 -11.60 34.81 -13.83
CA ILE A 54 -10.70 35.92 -13.48
C ILE A 54 -10.67 36.96 -14.61
N LYS A 55 -10.87 38.24 -14.23
CA LYS A 55 -10.87 39.39 -15.16
C LYS A 55 -9.76 40.40 -14.87
N SER A 56 -9.07 40.29 -13.74
CA SER A 56 -8.04 41.24 -13.33
C SER A 56 -6.81 40.55 -12.71
N GLU A 57 -5.67 41.23 -12.76
CA GLU A 57 -4.43 40.77 -12.13
C GLU A 57 -4.55 40.72 -10.58
N ALA A 58 -5.38 41.56 -10.00
CA ALA A 58 -5.65 41.58 -8.56
C ALA A 58 -6.37 40.30 -8.14
N GLU A 59 -7.43 39.88 -8.85
CA GLU A 59 -8.16 38.64 -8.64
C GLU A 59 -7.25 37.41 -8.80
N LYS A 60 -6.37 37.44 -9.81
CA LYS A 60 -5.40 36.36 -10.04
C LYS A 60 -4.46 36.21 -8.87
N LYS A 61 -3.93 37.32 -8.33
CA LYS A 61 -3.04 37.29 -7.17
C LYS A 61 -3.75 36.71 -5.93
N GLU A 62 -4.96 37.16 -5.65
CA GLU A 62 -5.77 36.65 -4.54
C GLU A 62 -6.00 35.13 -4.67
N LEU A 63 -6.27 34.63 -5.88
CA LEU A 63 -6.51 33.22 -6.12
C LEU A 63 -5.24 32.38 -5.92
N ILE A 64 -4.08 32.90 -6.31
CA ILE A 64 -2.78 32.24 -6.06
C ILE A 64 -2.54 32.13 -4.55
N GLU A 65 -2.72 33.23 -3.80
CA GLU A 65 -2.57 33.23 -2.34
C GLU A 65 -3.55 32.25 -1.66
N LYS A 66 -4.79 32.17 -2.13
CA LYS A 66 -5.80 31.20 -1.68
C LYS A 66 -5.37 29.76 -1.95
N SER A 67 -4.83 29.49 -3.14
CA SER A 67 -4.33 28.16 -3.51
C SER A 67 -3.12 27.74 -2.69
N GLU A 68 -2.17 28.66 -2.46
CA GLU A 68 -1.00 28.39 -1.63
C GLU A 68 -1.37 28.12 -0.17
N LYS A 69 -2.33 28.89 0.37
CA LYS A 69 -2.84 28.68 1.72
C LYS A 69 -3.51 27.31 1.84
N LEU A 70 -4.36 26.95 0.89
CA LEU A 70 -5.00 25.64 0.83
C LEU A 70 -3.94 24.51 0.83
N ASN A 71 -2.93 24.60 -0.04
CA ASN A 71 -1.86 23.62 -0.12
C ASN A 71 -1.12 23.46 1.23
N LYS A 72 -0.80 24.56 1.91
CA LYS A 72 -0.13 24.54 3.23
C LYS A 72 -0.98 23.86 4.30
N GLU A 73 -2.28 24.19 4.36
CA GLU A 73 -3.20 23.60 5.33
C GLU A 73 -3.38 22.10 5.11
N TRP A 74 -3.57 21.69 3.86
CA TRP A 74 -3.74 20.29 3.53
C TRP A 74 -2.45 19.48 3.63
N LYS A 75 -1.29 20.09 3.39
CA LYS A 75 0.01 19.45 3.60
C LYS A 75 0.14 18.92 5.04
N VAL A 76 -0.23 19.69 6.03
CA VAL A 76 -0.21 19.28 7.44
C VAL A 76 -1.19 18.13 7.72
N LYS A 77 -2.43 18.22 7.21
CA LYS A 77 -3.45 17.18 7.42
C LYS A 77 -3.09 15.85 6.75
N ILE A 78 -2.52 15.92 5.54
CA ILE A 78 -2.11 14.74 4.77
C ILE A 78 -0.86 14.11 5.40
N GLU A 79 0.12 14.91 5.83
CA GLU A 79 1.31 14.43 6.54
C GLU A 79 0.92 13.68 7.82
N GLN A 80 0.00 14.22 8.61
CA GLN A 80 -0.49 13.57 9.83
C GLN A 80 -1.10 12.20 9.50
N SER A 81 -1.94 12.10 8.46
CA SER A 81 -2.54 10.83 8.06
C SER A 81 -1.54 9.86 7.45
N ALA A 82 -0.54 10.36 6.74
CA ALA A 82 0.54 9.55 6.22
C ALA A 82 1.38 8.95 7.37
N LYS A 83 1.71 9.74 8.39
CA LYS A 83 2.43 9.28 9.59
C LYS A 83 1.63 8.30 10.44
N GLU A 84 0.30 8.32 10.37
CA GLU A 84 -0.53 7.30 11.02
C GLU A 84 -0.31 5.89 10.43
N LEU A 85 0.30 5.78 9.25
CA LEU A 85 0.63 4.50 8.61
C LEU A 85 1.99 3.95 9.03
N ASP A 86 2.85 4.78 9.64
CA ASP A 86 4.23 4.40 9.96
C ASP A 86 4.28 3.14 10.81
N GLY A 87 4.99 2.13 10.27
CA GLY A 87 5.22 0.84 10.91
C GLY A 87 3.98 -0.06 11.02
N LYS A 88 2.81 0.34 10.50
CA LYS A 88 1.65 -0.54 10.47
C LYS A 88 1.87 -1.68 9.47
N PRO A 89 1.74 -2.95 9.89
CA PRO A 89 1.95 -4.07 9.00
C PRO A 89 0.87 -4.14 7.92
N ILE A 90 1.29 -4.44 6.70
CA ILE A 90 0.42 -4.78 5.59
C ILE A 90 0.37 -6.30 5.52
N GLU A 91 -0.80 -6.89 5.68
CA GLU A 91 -0.98 -8.33 5.60
C GLU A 91 -0.91 -8.78 4.13
N ILE A 92 0.11 -9.59 3.83
CA ILE A 92 0.30 -10.18 2.49
C ILE A 92 -0.26 -11.59 2.51
N ALA A 93 -1.24 -11.84 1.63
CA ALA A 93 -1.78 -13.17 1.42
C ALA A 93 -0.77 -14.09 0.74
N GLU A 94 -0.99 -15.39 0.85
CA GLU A 94 -0.13 -16.41 0.23
C GLU A 94 0.09 -16.13 -1.26
N CYS A 95 1.36 -16.12 -1.66
CA CYS A 95 1.80 -15.85 -3.02
C CYS A 95 3.16 -16.55 -3.28
N GLN A 96 3.76 -16.30 -4.44
CA GLN A 96 5.08 -16.85 -4.81
C GLN A 96 6.26 -16.29 -3.98
N PHE A 97 6.01 -15.38 -3.06
CA PHE A 97 7.01 -14.78 -2.17
C PHE A 97 6.70 -15.10 -0.72
N SER A 98 7.76 -15.37 0.05
CA SER A 98 7.70 -15.52 1.50
C SER A 98 8.05 -14.21 2.17
N VAL A 99 7.16 -13.66 2.98
CA VAL A 99 7.42 -12.49 3.84
C VAL A 99 8.09 -12.97 5.11
N THR A 100 9.34 -12.54 5.34
CA THR A 100 10.16 -12.95 6.51
C THR A 100 10.18 -11.89 7.61
N SER A 101 9.88 -10.62 7.25
CA SER A 101 9.62 -9.53 8.19
C SER A 101 8.43 -8.72 7.71
N PRO A 102 7.53 -8.25 8.59
CA PRO A 102 6.31 -7.55 8.20
C PRO A 102 6.58 -6.38 7.25
N ILE A 103 5.81 -6.31 6.16
CA ILE A 103 5.88 -5.19 5.23
C ILE A 103 5.08 -4.04 5.81
N SER A 104 5.66 -2.84 5.82
CA SER A 104 5.04 -1.62 6.33
C SER A 104 5.49 -0.40 5.54
N LEU A 105 4.74 0.67 5.68
CA LEU A 105 5.08 1.99 5.13
C LEU A 105 5.64 2.88 6.23
N GLU A 106 6.52 3.78 5.83
CA GLU A 106 7.04 4.88 6.66
C GLU A 106 6.98 6.16 5.83
N PHE A 107 6.26 7.16 6.30
CA PHE A 107 6.19 8.45 5.63
C PHE A 107 7.58 9.06 5.52
N LYS A 108 7.96 9.45 4.32
CA LYS A 108 9.27 10.01 4.05
C LYS A 108 9.19 11.50 3.79
N ASP A 109 8.37 11.90 2.80
CA ASP A 109 8.38 13.22 2.23
C ASP A 109 7.16 13.40 1.31
N PHE A 110 7.01 14.58 0.75
CA PHE A 110 6.08 14.85 -0.35
C PHE A 110 6.82 14.79 -1.69
N HIS A 111 6.25 14.07 -2.63
CA HIS A 111 6.83 13.94 -3.97
C HIS A 111 6.86 15.27 -4.74
N SER A 112 5.98 16.22 -4.41
CA SER A 112 5.85 17.50 -5.08
C SER A 112 5.59 18.62 -4.08
N GLU A 113 6.23 19.78 -4.31
CA GLU A 113 5.94 20.99 -3.53
C GLU A 113 4.60 21.60 -3.90
N ALA A 114 4.18 21.47 -5.16
CA ALA A 114 2.94 22.04 -5.68
C ALA A 114 1.68 21.27 -5.26
N ARG A 115 1.83 20.00 -4.89
CA ARG A 115 0.73 19.15 -4.41
C ARG A 115 1.23 18.28 -3.25
N PRO A 116 0.45 18.11 -2.19
CA PRO A 116 0.85 17.29 -1.04
C PRO A 116 0.69 15.79 -1.33
N ILE A 117 1.44 15.29 -2.32
CA ILE A 117 1.46 13.86 -2.69
C ILE A 117 2.50 13.16 -1.83
N PRO A 118 2.10 12.31 -0.85
CA PRO A 118 3.04 11.66 0.04
C PRO A 118 3.83 10.55 -0.65
N SER A 119 5.08 10.42 -0.22
CA SER A 119 5.99 9.34 -0.58
C SER A 119 6.34 8.55 0.67
N PHE A 120 6.40 7.24 0.54
CA PHE A 120 6.66 6.32 1.63
C PHE A 120 7.87 5.45 1.33
N LYS A 121 8.69 5.21 2.33
CA LYS A 121 9.66 4.13 2.32
C LYS A 121 8.92 2.83 2.63
N VAL A 122 9.23 1.78 1.89
CA VAL A 122 8.74 0.43 2.19
C VAL A 122 9.76 -0.26 3.06
N ASN A 123 9.35 -0.71 4.24
CA ASN A 123 10.15 -1.48 5.18
C ASN A 123 9.63 -2.92 5.23
N GLY A 124 10.52 -3.87 5.53
CA GLY A 124 10.18 -5.29 5.62
C GLY A 124 11.19 -6.17 4.91
N GLU A 125 10.95 -7.47 4.93
CA GLU A 125 11.78 -8.44 4.22
C GLU A 125 10.88 -9.49 3.56
N ALA A 126 11.15 -9.76 2.30
CA ALA A 126 10.53 -10.85 1.56
C ALA A 126 11.50 -11.42 0.52
N LYS A 127 11.26 -12.68 0.12
CA LYS A 127 12.10 -13.42 -0.81
C LYS A 127 11.26 -14.36 -1.67
N ALA A 128 11.80 -14.82 -2.79
CA ALA A 128 11.17 -15.86 -3.58
C ALA A 128 11.00 -17.15 -2.73
N ALA A 129 9.79 -17.68 -2.66
CA ALA A 129 9.48 -18.88 -1.86
C ALA A 129 10.01 -20.16 -2.52
N ALA A 130 10.14 -20.16 -3.83
CA ALA A 130 10.68 -21.24 -4.67
C ALA A 130 11.31 -20.65 -5.92
N ASP A 131 11.88 -21.49 -6.76
CA ASP A 131 12.34 -21.09 -8.09
C ASP A 131 11.14 -20.62 -8.94
N ILE A 132 11.28 -19.45 -9.58
CA ILE A 132 10.25 -18.87 -10.43
C ILE A 132 10.79 -18.79 -11.85
N ASN A 133 10.13 -19.51 -12.75
CA ASN A 133 10.35 -19.42 -14.19
C ASN A 133 9.21 -18.62 -14.82
N THR A 134 9.53 -17.71 -15.72
CA THR A 134 8.53 -16.95 -16.44
C THR A 134 8.66 -17.18 -17.95
N ASP A 135 7.54 -17.07 -18.68
CA ASP A 135 7.56 -17.10 -20.15
C ASP A 135 7.91 -15.72 -20.75
N VAL A 136 8.34 -14.80 -19.93
CA VAL A 136 8.72 -13.45 -20.34
C VAL A 136 10.17 -13.45 -20.81
N ASP A 137 10.42 -12.85 -21.96
CA ASP A 137 11.77 -12.70 -22.50
C ASP A 137 12.62 -11.82 -21.58
N TYR A 138 13.85 -12.25 -21.36
CA TYR A 138 14.80 -11.53 -20.54
C TYR A 138 15.14 -10.16 -21.15
N VAL A 139 14.94 -9.11 -20.37
CA VAL A 139 15.18 -7.73 -20.81
C VAL A 139 16.13 -6.98 -19.89
N MET A 140 16.09 -7.26 -18.58
CA MET A 140 16.86 -6.54 -17.56
C MET A 140 17.32 -7.49 -16.46
N ASN A 141 18.35 -7.07 -15.69
CA ASN A 141 18.89 -7.85 -14.55
C ASN A 141 17.99 -7.82 -13.30
N GLN A 142 16.86 -7.15 -13.37
CA GLN A 142 15.92 -7.00 -12.27
C GLN A 142 14.50 -6.97 -12.79
N GLU A 143 13.58 -7.56 -12.05
CA GLU A 143 12.15 -7.51 -12.34
C GLU A 143 11.43 -6.70 -11.25
N PRO A 144 10.56 -5.74 -11.61
CA PRO A 144 9.78 -4.99 -10.65
C PRO A 144 8.84 -5.90 -9.85
N VAL A 145 8.79 -5.66 -8.54
CA VAL A 145 7.84 -6.29 -7.62
C VAL A 145 6.79 -5.27 -7.23
N ASN A 146 5.54 -5.68 -7.31
CA ASN A 146 4.39 -4.86 -6.95
C ASN A 146 3.68 -5.44 -5.75
N ILE A 147 3.08 -4.57 -4.95
CA ILE A 147 1.98 -4.94 -4.08
C ILE A 147 0.68 -4.74 -4.85
N VAL A 148 -0.12 -5.77 -4.92
CA VAL A 148 -1.35 -5.82 -5.70
C VAL A 148 -2.52 -6.02 -4.77
N GLY A 149 -3.50 -5.11 -4.81
CA GLY A 149 -4.71 -5.18 -4.02
C GLY A 149 -5.84 -5.85 -4.78
N TYR A 150 -6.55 -6.72 -4.09
CA TYR A 150 -7.70 -7.49 -4.59
C TYR A 150 -8.95 -7.17 -3.80
N ASP A 151 -10.09 -7.12 -4.47
CA ASP A 151 -11.41 -7.01 -3.84
C ASP A 151 -11.89 -8.34 -3.23
N ALA A 152 -13.13 -8.37 -2.74
CA ALA A 152 -13.72 -9.56 -2.12
C ALA A 152 -13.98 -10.70 -3.12
N GLU A 153 -14.11 -10.38 -4.38
CA GLU A 153 -14.30 -11.32 -5.49
C GLU A 153 -12.98 -11.84 -6.07
N GLY A 154 -11.83 -11.35 -5.56
CA GLY A 154 -10.50 -11.71 -6.02
C GLY A 154 -10.08 -11.00 -7.32
N LYS A 155 -10.78 -9.92 -7.68
CA LYS A 155 -10.40 -9.08 -8.82
C LYS A 155 -9.34 -8.08 -8.40
N GLN A 156 -8.29 -7.95 -9.21
CA GLN A 156 -7.27 -6.91 -9.03
C GLN A 156 -7.89 -5.53 -9.19
N ILE A 157 -7.66 -4.65 -8.22
CA ILE A 157 -8.20 -3.28 -8.19
C ILE A 157 -7.13 -2.20 -8.08
N ASN A 158 -5.98 -2.49 -7.49
CA ASN A 158 -4.86 -1.57 -7.53
C ASN A 158 -3.53 -2.32 -7.67
N LYS A 159 -2.47 -1.59 -8.02
CA LYS A 159 -1.13 -2.15 -8.21
C LYS A 159 -0.09 -1.06 -8.00
N ASN A 160 0.75 -1.22 -7.00
CA ASN A 160 1.80 -0.28 -6.66
C ASN A 160 3.16 -0.97 -6.70
N ARG A 161 4.10 -0.42 -7.47
CA ARG A 161 5.49 -0.89 -7.44
C ARG A 161 6.11 -0.53 -6.09
N ILE A 162 6.67 -1.55 -5.41
CA ILE A 162 7.28 -1.39 -4.09
C ILE A 162 8.75 -1.80 -4.05
N GLY A 163 9.27 -2.34 -5.14
CA GLY A 163 10.66 -2.80 -5.18
C GLY A 163 11.00 -3.55 -6.45
N HIS A 164 12.08 -4.31 -6.37
CA HIS A 164 12.56 -5.15 -7.45
C HIS A 164 13.26 -6.40 -6.89
N ILE A 165 13.40 -7.41 -7.75
CA ILE A 165 14.11 -8.65 -7.44
C ILE A 165 15.12 -8.94 -8.54
N ALA A 166 16.30 -9.44 -8.15
CA ALA A 166 17.32 -9.85 -9.10
C ALA A 166 16.86 -11.06 -9.93
N VAL A 167 17.17 -11.05 -11.20
CA VAL A 167 16.81 -12.13 -12.13
C VAL A 167 18.02 -12.62 -12.90
N GLU A 168 17.99 -13.87 -13.31
CA GLU A 168 18.96 -14.51 -14.18
C GLU A 168 18.31 -14.79 -15.55
N ASN A 169 19.14 -14.87 -16.57
CA ASN A 169 18.72 -15.36 -17.89
C ASN A 169 18.98 -16.85 -17.98
N VAL A 170 17.93 -17.61 -18.19
CA VAL A 170 18.02 -19.04 -18.48
C VAL A 170 17.28 -19.28 -19.79
N ASP A 171 18.01 -19.68 -20.84
CA ASP A 171 17.47 -19.93 -22.18
C ASP A 171 16.63 -18.78 -22.77
N GLY A 172 17.08 -17.53 -22.49
CA GLY A 172 16.39 -16.32 -22.95
C GLY A 172 15.20 -15.89 -22.10
N LYS A 173 14.88 -16.61 -21.03
CA LYS A 173 13.75 -16.32 -20.13
C LYS A 173 14.21 -15.83 -18.78
N ILE A 174 13.32 -15.13 -18.09
CA ILE A 174 13.54 -14.69 -16.71
C ILE A 174 13.43 -15.88 -15.76
N PHE A 175 14.49 -16.07 -14.98
CA PHE A 175 14.56 -17.03 -13.89
C PHE A 175 14.89 -16.32 -12.59
N ILE A 176 14.15 -16.62 -11.52
CA ILE A 176 14.41 -16.14 -10.17
C ILE A 176 14.64 -17.35 -9.27
N LYS A 177 15.80 -17.41 -8.67
CA LYS A 177 16.15 -18.50 -7.76
C LYS A 177 15.41 -18.37 -6.44
N ALA A 178 15.05 -19.51 -5.86
CA ALA A 178 14.55 -19.56 -4.47
C ALA A 178 15.46 -18.79 -3.51
N ASP A 179 14.86 -18.20 -2.50
CA ASP A 179 15.53 -17.37 -1.49
C ASP A 179 16.13 -16.05 -2.00
N THR A 180 15.98 -15.70 -3.29
CA THR A 180 16.38 -14.38 -3.80
C THR A 180 15.57 -13.29 -3.10
N PRO A 181 16.23 -12.32 -2.41
CA PRO A 181 15.52 -11.27 -1.66
C PRO A 181 14.90 -10.22 -2.58
N ILE A 182 13.76 -9.68 -2.17
CA ILE A 182 13.19 -8.45 -2.74
C ILE A 182 13.94 -7.26 -2.13
N GLN A 183 14.39 -6.35 -2.99
CA GLN A 183 14.90 -5.05 -2.59
C GLN A 183 13.75 -4.05 -2.66
N PHE A 184 13.29 -3.59 -1.48
CA PHE A 184 12.21 -2.62 -1.41
C PHE A 184 12.70 -1.21 -1.70
N ASP A 185 11.90 -0.47 -2.45
CA ASP A 185 12.12 0.93 -2.82
C ASP A 185 11.17 1.84 -2.00
N SER A 186 10.85 3.00 -2.56
CA SER A 186 9.77 3.86 -2.06
C SER A 186 8.54 3.72 -2.95
N VAL A 187 7.38 3.94 -2.35
CA VAL A 187 6.09 4.03 -3.05
C VAL A 187 5.57 5.46 -2.94
N ILE A 188 5.03 5.97 -4.06
CA ILE A 188 4.39 7.28 -4.12
C ILE A 188 2.89 7.04 -4.15
N PHE A 189 2.16 7.74 -3.28
CA PHE A 189 0.71 7.73 -3.32
C PHE A 189 0.20 8.28 -4.65
N ASN A 190 -0.72 7.57 -5.28
CA ASN A 190 -1.26 7.96 -6.58
C ASN A 190 -2.73 8.37 -6.44
N GLU A 191 -3.10 9.49 -7.07
CA GLU A 191 -4.49 9.96 -7.10
C GLU A 191 -5.44 8.92 -7.70
N SER A 192 -5.01 8.09 -8.63
CA SER A 192 -5.82 7.00 -9.20
C SER A 192 -6.20 5.92 -8.18
N ASP A 193 -5.49 5.85 -7.05
CA ASP A 193 -5.71 4.84 -6.02
C ASP A 193 -6.79 5.26 -5.00
N LEU A 194 -7.27 6.52 -5.06
CA LEU A 194 -8.23 7.10 -4.11
C LEU A 194 -9.47 6.24 -3.90
N GLU A 195 -10.09 5.79 -4.98
CA GLU A 195 -11.32 5.00 -4.91
C GLU A 195 -11.02 3.50 -4.80
N SER A 196 -9.96 3.04 -5.47
CA SER A 196 -9.62 1.61 -5.51
C SER A 196 -9.11 1.10 -4.16
N ASP A 197 -8.30 1.88 -3.45
CA ASP A 197 -7.68 1.45 -2.18
C ASP A 197 -8.74 1.12 -1.10
N LYS A 198 -9.87 1.81 -1.09
CA LYS A 198 -10.98 1.59 -0.15
C LYS A 198 -11.61 0.20 -0.28
N ASN A 199 -11.55 -0.40 -1.46
CA ASN A 199 -12.19 -1.67 -1.78
C ASN A 199 -11.25 -2.88 -1.63
N VAL A 200 -9.98 -2.66 -1.31
CA VAL A 200 -9.01 -3.75 -1.12
C VAL A 200 -9.39 -4.61 0.07
N LYS A 201 -9.37 -5.93 -0.11
CA LYS A 201 -9.61 -6.94 0.94
C LYS A 201 -8.39 -7.80 1.21
N SER A 202 -7.49 -7.91 0.25
CA SER A 202 -6.24 -8.65 0.42
C SER A 202 -5.13 -8.06 -0.45
N PHE A 203 -3.89 -8.27 -0.04
CA PHE A 203 -2.72 -7.90 -0.82
C PHE A 203 -1.87 -9.11 -1.16
N LYS A 204 -1.24 -9.09 -2.34
CA LYS A 204 -0.21 -10.05 -2.76
C LYS A 204 1.01 -9.32 -3.30
N LEU A 205 2.15 -9.98 -3.23
CA LEU A 205 3.34 -9.56 -3.95
C LEU A 205 3.36 -10.26 -5.31
N GLU A 206 3.57 -9.49 -6.38
CA GLU A 206 3.57 -10.02 -7.73
C GLU A 206 4.67 -9.38 -8.59
N LEU A 207 5.19 -10.14 -9.52
CA LEU A 207 6.06 -9.61 -10.57
C LEU A 207 5.24 -8.77 -11.54
N LEU A 208 5.86 -7.74 -12.13
CA LEU A 208 5.18 -6.87 -13.08
C LEU A 208 4.67 -7.64 -14.31
N ARG A 209 5.45 -8.61 -14.79
CA ARG A 209 5.26 -9.31 -16.05
C ARG A 209 4.86 -10.77 -15.92
N ALA A 210 4.69 -11.28 -14.70
CA ALA A 210 4.12 -12.61 -14.51
C ALA A 210 2.66 -12.61 -14.97
N LYS A 211 2.34 -13.48 -15.92
CA LYS A 211 0.96 -13.76 -16.36
C LYS A 211 0.44 -14.99 -15.65
#